data_1c9361ce16a8e8985a58c91fbc726964
#
_entry.id   1c9361ce16a8e8985a58c91fbc726964
#
_cell.length_a   1.000
_cell.length_b   1.000
_cell.length_c   1.000
_cell.angle_alpha   90.00
_cell.angle_beta   90.00
_cell.angle_gamma   90.00
#
_symmetry.space_group_name_H-M   'P 1'
#
loop_
_entity.id
_entity.type
_entity.pdbx_description
1 polymer ?
#
loop_
_entity_poly.entity_id
_entity_poly.type
_entity_poly.pdbx_seq_one_letter_code
_entity_poly.pdbx_strand_id
1 'polypeptide(L)'
;MGEDKFNISDLLETHRRDRERLAWEGTFRDYFELVSQNPNVAKLSHARICDMVLAAGMDKVNEGSRDEIIRYNFFSDELFGIEGPISKIVEYFKSAGQRLEVRKRILLLMGPVGGGKSTIVTMLKRGIERWSRTADGAVYSIKDCPMHEEPLHLIPPELRPEIEKHYGLYIEGELCPQCRYNLEHVYKGRHEDVLVHRIVFSEKDRIGIGTFAPSDPKSQDITELTGSIDLSTIGEVGVESDPRAYRFDGELN
;
A
#
# COMPACT_ATOMS: atom_id res chain seq x y z
N MET A 1 5.55 -14.61 43.76
CA MET A 1 5.43 -13.75 42.55
C MET A 1 6.79 -13.81 41.89
N GLY A 2 6.95 -14.64 40.85
CA GLY A 2 8.18 -14.73 40.08
C GLY A 2 8.29 -13.52 39.19
N GLU A 3 9.36 -12.76 39.36
CA GLU A 3 9.75 -11.72 38.41
C GLU A 3 10.03 -12.39 37.06
N ASP A 4 9.20 -12.16 36.05
CA ASP A 4 9.50 -12.50 34.68
C ASP A 4 10.77 -11.75 34.28
N LYS A 5 11.92 -12.46 34.31
CA LYS A 5 13.20 -11.88 33.90
C LYS A 5 13.10 -11.56 32.42
N PHE A 6 13.06 -10.26 32.11
CA PHE A 6 13.17 -9.76 30.75
C PHE A 6 14.39 -10.41 30.06
N ASN A 7 14.14 -11.25 29.06
CA ASN A 7 15.19 -11.93 28.30
C ASN A 7 15.29 -11.33 26.90
N ILE A 8 16.31 -10.54 26.68
CA ILE A 8 16.59 -9.89 25.38
C ILE A 8 16.78 -10.90 24.25
N SER A 9 17.33 -12.09 24.55
CA SER A 9 17.55 -13.13 23.54
C SER A 9 16.24 -13.68 22.99
N ASP A 10 15.26 -13.93 23.87
CA ASP A 10 13.92 -14.42 23.47
C ASP A 10 13.17 -13.37 22.64
N LEU A 11 13.34 -12.09 23.01
CA LEU A 11 12.76 -10.98 22.25
C LEU A 11 13.35 -10.88 20.85
N LEU A 12 14.68 -10.97 20.73
CA LEU A 12 15.38 -10.93 19.45
C LEU A 12 15.06 -12.16 18.58
N GLU A 13 14.92 -13.32 19.19
CA GLU A 13 14.54 -14.53 18.46
C GLU A 13 13.10 -14.44 17.93
N THR A 14 12.16 -13.96 18.74
CA THR A 14 10.79 -13.70 18.31
C THR A 14 10.76 -12.71 17.14
N HIS A 15 11.48 -11.61 17.26
CA HIS A 15 11.59 -10.62 16.18
C HIS A 15 12.20 -11.23 14.89
N ARG A 16 13.20 -12.10 15.01
CA ARG A 16 13.79 -12.80 13.86
C ARG A 16 12.77 -13.71 13.17
N ARG A 17 12.05 -14.53 13.94
CA ARG A 17 10.98 -15.41 13.41
C ARG A 17 9.87 -14.62 12.71
N ASP A 18 9.49 -13.47 13.26
CA ASP A 18 8.51 -12.59 12.63
C ASP A 18 9.03 -12.03 11.31
N ARG A 19 10.30 -11.64 11.24
CA ARG A 19 10.93 -11.19 10.00
C ARG A 19 11.00 -12.30 8.95
N GLU A 20 11.40 -13.52 9.34
CA GLU A 20 11.46 -14.68 8.46
C GLU A 20 10.09 -15.01 7.88
N ARG A 21 9.03 -14.94 8.69
CA ARG A 21 7.64 -15.13 8.24
C ARG A 21 7.18 -14.07 7.23
N LEU A 22 7.73 -12.86 7.32
CA LEU A 22 7.42 -11.76 6.40
C LEU A 22 8.31 -11.75 5.15
N ALA A 23 9.40 -12.53 5.15
CA ALA A 23 10.40 -12.54 4.07
C ALA A 23 10.06 -13.58 2.99
N TRP A 24 8.83 -13.54 2.46
CA TRP A 24 8.48 -14.37 1.32
C TRP A 24 9.12 -13.83 0.04
N GLU A 25 9.76 -14.72 -0.73
CA GLU A 25 10.30 -14.43 -2.05
C GLU A 25 10.03 -15.63 -2.96
N GLY A 26 9.67 -15.37 -4.20
CA GLY A 26 9.37 -16.38 -5.22
C GLY A 26 9.41 -15.79 -6.61
N THR A 27 9.04 -16.58 -7.61
CA THR A 27 8.86 -16.12 -8.98
C THR A 27 7.46 -15.53 -9.17
N PHE A 28 7.24 -14.85 -10.31
CA PHE A 28 5.90 -14.40 -10.67
C PHE A 28 4.91 -15.58 -10.78
N ARG A 29 5.36 -16.77 -11.21
CA ARG A 29 4.54 -17.97 -11.23
C ARG A 29 4.05 -18.34 -9.84
N ASP A 30 4.96 -18.37 -8.84
CA ASP A 30 4.61 -18.69 -7.46
C ASP A 30 3.64 -17.66 -6.86
N TYR A 31 3.86 -16.38 -7.19
CA TYR A 31 2.95 -15.30 -6.80
C TYR A 31 1.57 -15.46 -7.46
N PHE A 32 1.52 -15.78 -8.75
CA PHE A 32 0.26 -15.95 -9.46
C PHE A 32 -0.57 -17.11 -8.90
N GLU A 33 0.07 -18.22 -8.52
CA GLU A 33 -0.61 -19.32 -7.82
C GLU A 33 -1.21 -18.85 -6.50
N LEU A 34 -0.48 -18.07 -5.71
CA LEU A 34 -0.94 -17.49 -4.46
C LEU A 34 -2.15 -16.57 -4.66
N VAL A 35 -2.09 -15.67 -5.64
CA VAL A 35 -3.18 -14.72 -5.94
C VAL A 35 -4.40 -15.43 -6.54
N SER A 36 -4.21 -16.45 -7.35
CA SER A 36 -5.31 -17.23 -7.94
C SER A 36 -6.12 -17.96 -6.88
N GLN A 37 -5.47 -18.40 -5.79
CA GLN A 37 -6.13 -19.03 -4.63
C GLN A 37 -6.76 -17.99 -3.69
N ASN A 38 -6.16 -16.81 -3.57
CA ASN A 38 -6.65 -15.73 -2.72
C ASN A 38 -6.57 -14.37 -3.43
N PRO A 39 -7.59 -13.99 -4.24
CA PRO A 39 -7.64 -12.70 -4.94
C PRO A 39 -7.53 -11.48 -4.03
N ASN A 40 -7.78 -11.63 -2.72
CA ASN A 40 -7.67 -10.54 -1.76
C ASN A 40 -6.23 -10.00 -1.62
N VAL A 41 -5.24 -10.78 -2.02
CA VAL A 41 -3.82 -10.37 -2.02
C VAL A 41 -3.56 -9.22 -3.00
N ALA A 42 -4.34 -9.13 -4.11
CA ALA A 42 -4.22 -8.08 -5.13
C ALA A 42 -5.22 -6.93 -4.94
N LYS A 43 -5.70 -6.70 -3.72
CA LYS A 43 -6.62 -5.59 -3.42
C LYS A 43 -5.94 -4.24 -3.56
N LEU A 44 -6.70 -3.25 -4.06
CA LEU A 44 -6.30 -1.84 -4.06
C LEU A 44 -6.13 -1.30 -2.63
N SER A 45 -5.32 -0.26 -2.47
CA SER A 45 -5.06 0.40 -1.18
C SER A 45 -6.33 0.81 -0.44
N HIS A 46 -7.33 1.34 -1.14
CA HIS A 46 -8.63 1.71 -0.56
C HIS A 46 -9.34 0.52 0.08
N ALA A 47 -9.37 -0.63 -0.61
CA ALA A 47 -9.98 -1.84 -0.07
C ALA A 47 -9.21 -2.37 1.14
N ARG A 48 -7.88 -2.33 1.10
CA ARG A 48 -7.02 -2.73 2.24
C ARG A 48 -7.27 -1.88 3.48
N ILE A 49 -7.39 -0.56 3.31
CA ILE A 49 -7.70 0.36 4.41
C ILE A 49 -9.09 0.07 4.96
N CYS A 50 -10.08 -0.16 4.09
CA CYS A 50 -11.43 -0.53 4.50
C CYS A 50 -11.43 -1.84 5.32
N ASP A 51 -10.78 -2.89 4.81
CA ASP A 51 -10.68 -4.19 5.48
C ASP A 51 -10.01 -4.06 6.85
N MET A 52 -8.92 -3.31 6.93
CA MET A 52 -8.21 -3.02 8.18
C MET A 52 -9.13 -2.37 9.22
N VAL A 53 -9.90 -1.36 8.82
CA VAL A 53 -10.82 -0.65 9.73
C VAL A 53 -11.95 -1.57 10.18
N LEU A 54 -12.52 -2.36 9.26
CA LEU A 54 -13.61 -3.28 9.56
C LEU A 54 -13.16 -4.47 10.42
N ALA A 55 -11.93 -4.95 10.25
CA ALA A 55 -11.37 -6.03 11.04
C ALA A 55 -11.25 -5.69 12.54
N ALA A 56 -11.13 -4.41 12.88
CA ALA A 56 -11.15 -3.97 14.27
C ALA A 56 -12.55 -4.04 14.92
N GLY A 57 -13.59 -4.29 14.11
CA GLY A 57 -14.98 -4.34 14.56
C GLY A 57 -15.69 -2.98 14.49
N MET A 58 -17.01 -3.04 14.64
CA MET A 58 -17.88 -1.87 14.67
C MET A 58 -19.05 -2.11 15.61
N ASP A 59 -19.48 -1.04 16.29
CA ASP A 59 -20.62 -1.04 17.18
C ASP A 59 -21.68 -0.05 16.69
N LYS A 60 -22.96 -0.38 16.92
CA LYS A 60 -24.06 0.53 16.68
C LYS A 60 -24.35 1.34 17.92
N VAL A 61 -24.30 2.64 17.80
CA VAL A 61 -24.64 3.59 18.87
C VAL A 61 -26.04 4.10 18.64
N ASN A 62 -26.87 4.18 19.69
CA ASN A 62 -28.28 4.58 19.62
C ASN A 62 -29.13 3.71 18.65
N GLU A 63 -28.94 2.39 18.72
CA GLU A 63 -29.67 1.44 17.89
C GLU A 63 -31.20 1.64 18.00
N GLY A 64 -31.86 1.72 16.83
CA GLY A 64 -33.30 1.91 16.75
C GLY A 64 -33.78 3.35 16.90
N SER A 65 -32.89 4.34 17.05
CA SER A 65 -33.24 5.77 17.04
C SER A 65 -33.02 6.38 15.66
N ARG A 66 -33.58 7.63 15.45
CA ARG A 66 -33.34 8.41 14.23
C ARG A 66 -31.85 8.79 14.07
N ASP A 67 -31.07 8.73 15.14
CA ASP A 67 -29.68 9.12 15.23
C ASP A 67 -28.77 7.88 15.43
N GLU A 68 -29.11 6.76 14.79
CA GLU A 68 -28.26 5.57 14.79
C GLU A 68 -26.92 5.88 14.08
N ILE A 69 -25.80 5.71 14.79
CA ILE A 69 -24.46 5.99 14.32
C ILE A 69 -23.63 4.72 14.42
N ILE A 70 -22.81 4.45 13.41
CA ILE A 70 -21.82 3.37 13.45
C ILE A 70 -20.53 3.94 14.05
N ARG A 71 -20.06 3.29 15.13
CA ARG A 71 -18.74 3.51 15.73
C ARG A 71 -17.79 2.43 15.25
N TYR A 72 -16.68 2.84 14.64
CA TYR A 72 -15.63 1.93 14.22
C TYR A 72 -14.57 1.81 15.31
N ASN A 73 -14.36 0.60 15.85
CA ASN A 73 -13.47 0.35 16.99
C ASN A 73 -12.01 0.71 16.69
N PHE A 74 -11.62 0.67 15.40
CA PHE A 74 -10.30 1.12 14.95
C PHE A 74 -9.95 2.55 15.41
N PHE A 75 -10.93 3.44 15.55
CA PHE A 75 -10.72 4.85 15.93
C PHE A 75 -11.07 5.15 17.38
N SER A 76 -11.67 4.22 18.11
CA SER A 76 -12.29 4.49 19.42
C SER A 76 -11.30 4.82 20.53
N ASP A 77 -10.01 4.47 20.39
CA ASP A 77 -9.02 4.71 21.43
C ASP A 77 -8.54 6.19 21.49
N GLU A 78 -8.58 6.89 20.35
CA GLU A 78 -8.01 8.25 20.24
C GLU A 78 -9.05 9.30 19.81
N LEU A 79 -10.21 8.90 19.29
CA LEU A 79 -11.20 9.82 18.69
C LEU A 79 -12.59 9.59 19.25
N PHE A 80 -13.17 10.66 19.82
CA PHE A 80 -14.48 10.64 20.45
C PHE A 80 -15.35 11.78 19.90
N GLY A 81 -16.65 11.52 19.69
CA GLY A 81 -17.65 12.53 19.29
C GLY A 81 -17.55 12.98 17.83
N ILE A 82 -16.78 12.27 17.00
CA ILE A 82 -16.64 12.52 15.56
C ILE A 82 -17.02 11.31 14.70
N GLU A 83 -17.89 10.45 15.21
CA GLU A 83 -18.33 9.22 14.55
C GLU A 83 -18.93 9.49 13.16
N GLY A 84 -19.69 10.58 13.01
CA GLY A 84 -20.28 10.96 11.72
C GLY A 84 -19.24 11.26 10.64
N PRO A 85 -18.26 12.14 10.87
CA PRO A 85 -17.10 12.32 9.98
C PRO A 85 -16.33 11.03 9.68
N ILE A 86 -16.08 10.19 10.70
CA ILE A 86 -15.39 8.90 10.54
C ILE A 86 -16.19 7.98 9.61
N SER A 87 -17.50 7.87 9.79
CA SER A 87 -18.35 7.06 8.91
C SER A 87 -18.24 7.48 7.45
N LYS A 88 -18.19 8.78 7.15
CA LYS A 88 -18.01 9.29 5.78
C LYS A 88 -16.64 8.90 5.20
N ILE A 89 -15.59 8.90 6.01
CA ILE A 89 -14.24 8.46 5.60
C ILE A 89 -14.26 6.97 5.27
N VAL A 90 -14.87 6.15 6.12
CA VAL A 90 -14.96 4.70 5.90
C VAL A 90 -15.83 4.39 4.68
N GLU A 91 -16.93 5.09 4.47
CA GLU A 91 -17.75 4.97 3.26
C GLU A 91 -16.98 5.35 1.99
N TYR A 92 -16.14 6.39 2.06
CA TYR A 92 -15.23 6.72 0.96
C TYR A 92 -14.33 5.54 0.61
N PHE A 93 -13.61 4.96 1.59
CA PHE A 93 -12.73 3.82 1.36
C PHE A 93 -13.49 2.59 0.85
N LYS A 94 -14.67 2.32 1.40
CA LYS A 94 -15.54 1.22 0.96
C LYS A 94 -15.97 1.38 -0.50
N SER A 95 -16.43 2.56 -0.87
CA SER A 95 -16.87 2.87 -2.24
C SER A 95 -15.68 2.86 -3.23
N ALA A 96 -14.55 3.41 -2.83
CA ALA A 96 -13.34 3.41 -3.63
C ALA A 96 -12.77 1.97 -3.79
N GLY A 97 -12.84 1.15 -2.75
CA GLY A 97 -12.45 -0.26 -2.78
C GLY A 97 -13.30 -1.12 -3.72
N GLN A 98 -14.57 -0.72 -3.93
CA GLN A 98 -15.47 -1.33 -4.93
C GLN A 98 -15.23 -0.82 -6.36
N ARG A 99 -14.14 -0.09 -6.58
CA ARG A 99 -13.73 0.47 -7.89
C ARG A 99 -14.72 1.46 -8.50
N LEU A 100 -15.54 2.10 -7.69
CA LEU A 100 -16.42 3.18 -8.13
C LEU A 100 -15.59 4.43 -8.50
N GLU A 101 -16.19 5.36 -9.23
CA GLU A 101 -15.57 6.64 -9.64
C GLU A 101 -14.94 7.43 -8.47
N VAL A 102 -15.41 7.20 -7.25
CA VAL A 102 -14.88 7.81 -6.02
C VAL A 102 -13.39 7.56 -5.82
N ARG A 103 -12.86 6.41 -6.27
CA ARG A 103 -11.44 6.06 -6.14
C ARG A 103 -10.48 7.02 -6.85
N LYS A 104 -10.97 7.73 -7.88
CA LYS A 104 -10.20 8.72 -8.64
C LYS A 104 -10.20 10.11 -7.98
N ARG A 105 -10.89 10.27 -6.86
CA ARG A 105 -11.04 11.54 -6.16
C ARG A 105 -10.10 11.62 -4.98
N ILE A 106 -9.60 12.83 -4.71
CA ILE A 106 -8.80 13.13 -3.53
C ILE A 106 -9.73 13.24 -2.32
N LEU A 107 -9.38 12.59 -1.21
CA LEU A 107 -10.05 12.77 0.07
C LEU A 107 -9.47 14.00 0.78
N LEU A 108 -10.26 15.07 0.87
CA LEU A 108 -9.87 16.30 1.53
C LEU A 108 -10.49 16.35 2.95
N LEU A 109 -9.62 16.39 3.98
CA LEU A 109 -10.04 16.55 5.37
C LEU A 109 -10.02 18.03 5.76
N MET A 110 -11.21 18.62 5.93
CA MET A 110 -11.38 20.01 6.34
C MET A 110 -11.96 20.10 7.75
N GLY A 111 -11.57 21.12 8.50
CA GLY A 111 -12.10 21.39 9.83
C GLY A 111 -11.17 22.24 10.68
N PRO A 112 -11.61 22.67 11.87
CA PRO A 112 -10.82 23.52 12.77
C PRO A 112 -9.54 22.84 13.26
N VAL A 113 -8.64 23.64 13.80
CA VAL A 113 -7.46 23.14 14.51
C VAL A 113 -7.93 22.31 15.72
N GLY A 114 -7.28 21.16 15.98
CA GLY A 114 -7.71 20.25 17.06
C GLY A 114 -8.89 19.33 16.70
N GLY A 115 -9.44 19.39 15.48
CA GLY A 115 -10.57 18.57 15.05
C GLY A 115 -10.22 17.11 14.67
N GLY A 116 -9.09 16.56 15.10
CA GLY A 116 -8.73 15.15 14.90
C GLY A 116 -8.20 14.78 13.52
N LYS A 117 -8.07 15.72 12.57
CA LYS A 117 -7.67 15.42 11.17
C LYS A 117 -6.33 14.70 11.07
N SER A 118 -5.29 15.24 11.70
CA SER A 118 -3.95 14.64 11.70
C SER A 118 -3.94 13.31 12.46
N THR A 119 -4.72 13.19 13.53
CA THR A 119 -4.86 11.98 14.31
C THR A 119 -5.46 10.87 13.44
N ILE A 120 -6.53 11.14 12.68
CA ILE A 120 -7.15 10.18 11.74
C ILE A 120 -6.09 9.67 10.74
N VAL A 121 -5.35 10.58 10.09
CA VAL A 121 -4.33 10.21 9.10
C VAL A 121 -3.22 9.38 9.74
N THR A 122 -2.74 9.78 10.93
CA THR A 122 -1.71 9.05 11.66
C THR A 122 -2.18 7.65 12.06
N MET A 123 -3.42 7.52 12.54
CA MET A 123 -4.01 6.22 12.87
C MET A 123 -4.11 5.32 11.63
N LEU A 124 -4.57 5.84 10.50
CA LEU A 124 -4.65 5.09 9.24
C LEU A 124 -3.27 4.62 8.77
N LYS A 125 -2.26 5.50 8.79
CA LYS A 125 -0.88 5.14 8.42
C LYS A 125 -0.31 4.04 9.32
N ARG A 126 -0.35 4.22 10.62
CA ARG A 126 0.09 3.20 11.59
C ARG A 126 -0.72 1.91 11.51
N GLY A 127 -1.99 2.03 11.22
CA GLY A 127 -2.88 0.89 11.03
C GLY A 127 -2.46 0.05 9.83
N ILE A 128 -2.29 0.67 8.66
CA ILE A 128 -1.94 -0.06 7.44
C ILE A 128 -0.52 -0.66 7.50
N GLU A 129 0.43 -0.02 8.20
CA GLU A 129 1.75 -0.59 8.49
C GLU A 129 1.62 -1.89 9.29
N ARG A 130 0.80 -1.88 10.36
CA ARG A 130 0.55 -3.09 11.17
C ARG A 130 -0.22 -4.14 10.38
N TRP A 131 -1.23 -3.72 9.62
CA TRP A 131 -2.07 -4.61 8.81
C TRP A 131 -1.26 -5.35 7.75
N SER A 132 -0.30 -4.70 7.08
CA SER A 132 0.56 -5.32 6.07
C SER A 132 1.46 -6.45 6.61
N ARG A 133 1.63 -6.52 7.94
CA ARG A 133 2.36 -7.62 8.62
C ARG A 133 1.49 -8.86 8.87
N THR A 134 0.18 -8.72 8.74
CA THR A 134 -0.75 -9.85 8.90
C THR A 134 -0.82 -10.69 7.61
N ALA A 135 -1.44 -11.86 7.69
CA ALA A 135 -1.70 -12.69 6.52
C ALA A 135 -2.71 -12.02 5.57
N ASP A 136 -3.79 -11.44 6.14
CA ASP A 136 -4.86 -10.80 5.38
C ASP A 136 -4.43 -9.47 4.72
N GLY A 137 -3.44 -8.80 5.32
CA GLY A 137 -2.87 -7.55 4.82
C GLY A 137 -1.62 -7.73 3.97
N ALA A 138 -1.20 -8.96 3.65
CA ALA A 138 0.01 -9.22 2.89
C ALA A 138 0.03 -8.47 1.55
N VAL A 139 1.19 -7.88 1.23
CA VAL A 139 1.43 -7.11 0.01
C VAL A 139 2.70 -7.62 -0.66
N TYR A 140 2.68 -7.67 -1.97
CA TYR A 140 3.79 -8.17 -2.78
C TYR A 140 4.18 -7.14 -3.83
N SER A 141 5.44 -7.18 -4.22
CA SER A 141 6.03 -6.27 -5.19
C SER A 141 7.00 -7.02 -6.09
N ILE A 142 7.17 -6.53 -7.31
CA ILE A 142 8.30 -6.95 -8.15
C ILE A 142 9.59 -6.61 -7.41
N LYS A 143 10.48 -7.61 -7.28
CA LYS A 143 11.75 -7.44 -6.56
C LYS A 143 12.61 -6.39 -7.26
N ASP A 144 13.27 -5.56 -6.45
CA ASP A 144 14.15 -4.46 -6.90
C ASP A 144 13.44 -3.40 -7.77
N CYS A 145 12.11 -3.36 -7.74
CA CYS A 145 11.34 -2.28 -8.34
C CYS A 145 11.36 -1.04 -7.43
N PRO A 146 11.83 0.12 -7.90
CA PRO A 146 11.89 1.33 -7.09
C PRO A 146 10.50 1.89 -6.73
N MET A 147 9.46 1.53 -7.48
CA MET A 147 8.07 1.91 -7.23
C MET A 147 7.27 0.84 -6.46
N HIS A 148 7.92 -0.22 -5.99
CA HIS A 148 7.25 -1.35 -5.32
C HIS A 148 6.02 -1.87 -6.07
N GLU A 149 6.17 -2.05 -7.39
CA GLU A 149 5.08 -2.28 -8.31
C GLU A 149 4.36 -3.62 -8.09
N GLU A 150 3.04 -3.61 -8.30
CA GLU A 150 2.17 -4.79 -8.23
C GLU A 150 2.59 -5.83 -9.29
N PRO A 151 2.90 -7.07 -8.90
CA PRO A 151 3.40 -8.07 -9.85
C PRO A 151 2.42 -8.44 -10.97
N LEU A 152 1.10 -8.27 -10.77
CA LEU A 152 0.10 -8.54 -11.83
C LEU A 152 0.27 -7.64 -13.06
N HIS A 153 0.98 -6.51 -12.95
CA HIS A 153 1.31 -5.68 -14.11
C HIS A 153 2.22 -6.40 -15.13
N LEU A 154 2.89 -7.49 -14.71
CA LEU A 154 3.63 -8.37 -15.63
C LEU A 154 2.73 -9.08 -16.64
N ILE A 155 1.41 -9.17 -16.39
CA ILE A 155 0.47 -9.78 -17.33
C ILE A 155 0.21 -8.82 -18.50
N PRO A 156 0.53 -9.23 -19.74
CA PRO A 156 0.26 -8.43 -20.93
C PRO A 156 -1.22 -8.01 -21.02
N PRO A 157 -1.51 -6.79 -21.47
CA PRO A 157 -2.88 -6.27 -21.55
C PRO A 157 -3.85 -7.17 -22.31
N GLU A 158 -3.36 -7.87 -23.34
CA GLU A 158 -4.14 -8.76 -24.19
C GLU A 158 -4.68 -10.00 -23.45
N LEU A 159 -3.97 -10.44 -22.40
CA LEU A 159 -4.34 -11.61 -21.59
C LEU A 159 -5.22 -11.27 -20.38
N ARG A 160 -5.29 -10.00 -19.99
CA ARG A 160 -6.01 -9.56 -18.79
C ARG A 160 -7.50 -9.88 -18.79
N PRO A 161 -8.25 -9.77 -19.92
CA PRO A 161 -9.66 -10.13 -19.95
C PRO A 161 -9.93 -11.61 -19.63
N GLU A 162 -9.02 -12.50 -20.03
CA GLU A 162 -9.13 -13.93 -19.70
C GLU A 162 -8.83 -14.19 -18.23
N ILE A 163 -7.82 -13.51 -17.68
CA ILE A 163 -7.47 -13.59 -16.25
C ILE A 163 -8.63 -13.08 -15.39
N GLU A 164 -9.23 -11.95 -15.75
CA GLU A 164 -10.40 -11.43 -15.06
C GLU A 164 -11.57 -12.41 -15.07
N LYS A 165 -11.85 -13.00 -16.23
CA LYS A 165 -12.94 -13.95 -16.40
C LYS A 165 -12.77 -15.24 -15.60
N HIS A 166 -11.53 -15.76 -15.51
CA HIS A 166 -11.27 -17.06 -14.89
C HIS A 166 -10.96 -16.96 -13.38
N TYR A 167 -10.31 -15.89 -12.95
CA TYR A 167 -9.81 -15.72 -11.58
C TYR A 167 -10.46 -14.56 -10.84
N GLY A 168 -11.26 -13.72 -11.50
CA GLY A 168 -11.84 -12.52 -10.91
C GLY A 168 -10.80 -11.44 -10.58
N LEU A 169 -9.59 -11.56 -11.15
CA LEU A 169 -8.49 -10.62 -10.95
C LEU A 169 -8.58 -9.50 -11.97
N TYR A 170 -8.87 -8.32 -11.50
CA TYR A 170 -8.90 -7.13 -12.35
C TYR A 170 -7.56 -6.41 -12.25
N ILE A 171 -6.91 -6.21 -13.38
CA ILE A 171 -5.56 -5.63 -13.46
C ILE A 171 -5.63 -4.26 -14.11
N GLU A 172 -5.25 -3.22 -13.36
CA GLU A 172 -5.10 -1.85 -13.84
C GLU A 172 -3.66 -1.40 -13.70
N GLY A 173 -3.25 -0.53 -14.62
CA GLY A 173 -1.90 -0.01 -14.66
C GLY A 173 -1.02 -0.77 -15.64
N GLU A 174 0.20 -0.31 -15.76
CA GLU A 174 1.22 -0.86 -16.64
C GLU A 174 2.54 -0.95 -15.89
N LEU A 175 3.45 -1.77 -16.38
CA LEU A 175 4.81 -1.84 -15.85
C LEU A 175 5.49 -0.47 -15.88
N CYS A 176 6.14 -0.12 -14.79
CA CYS A 176 7.00 1.06 -14.74
C CYS A 176 8.15 0.93 -15.76
N PRO A 177 8.75 2.04 -16.19
CA PRO A 177 9.83 2.00 -17.19
C PRO A 177 11.00 1.10 -16.78
N GLN A 178 11.36 1.08 -15.50
CA GLN A 178 12.45 0.25 -14.98
C GLN A 178 12.11 -1.26 -15.04
N CYS A 179 10.89 -1.64 -14.62
CA CYS A 179 10.47 -3.05 -14.67
C CYS A 179 10.31 -3.53 -16.11
N ARG A 180 9.85 -2.67 -17.03
CA ARG A 180 9.77 -2.96 -18.46
C ARG A 180 11.16 -3.21 -19.05
N TYR A 181 12.13 -2.33 -18.73
CA TYR A 181 13.52 -2.51 -19.14
C TYR A 181 14.10 -3.84 -18.61
N ASN A 182 13.90 -4.13 -17.32
CA ASN A 182 14.41 -5.36 -16.71
C ASN A 182 13.76 -6.61 -17.32
N LEU A 183 12.46 -6.58 -17.62
CA LEU A 183 11.77 -7.68 -18.28
C LEU A 183 12.39 -8.02 -19.64
N GLU A 184 12.72 -7.02 -20.44
CA GLU A 184 13.31 -7.21 -21.76
C GLU A 184 14.78 -7.62 -21.70
N HIS A 185 15.58 -6.94 -20.89
CA HIS A 185 17.05 -7.06 -20.92
C HIS A 185 17.61 -8.10 -19.93
N VAL A 186 16.99 -8.21 -18.74
CA VAL A 186 17.42 -9.15 -17.70
C VAL A 186 16.69 -10.49 -17.86
N TYR A 187 15.36 -10.44 -17.90
CA TYR A 187 14.52 -11.65 -17.97
C TYR A 187 14.25 -12.13 -19.40
N LYS A 188 14.65 -11.35 -20.44
CA LYS A 188 14.52 -11.70 -21.86
C LYS A 188 13.08 -12.06 -22.26
N GLY A 189 12.13 -11.30 -21.74
CA GLY A 189 10.69 -11.48 -21.99
C GLY A 189 10.04 -12.64 -21.24
N ARG A 190 10.74 -13.30 -20.31
CA ARG A 190 10.18 -14.37 -19.50
C ARG A 190 9.49 -13.82 -18.26
N HIS A 191 8.21 -13.52 -18.38
CA HIS A 191 7.39 -12.92 -17.33
C HIS A 191 7.34 -13.79 -16.07
N GLU A 192 7.24 -15.13 -16.27
CA GLU A 192 7.12 -16.12 -15.21
C GLU A 192 8.32 -16.22 -14.28
N ASP A 193 9.50 -15.81 -14.74
CA ASP A 193 10.76 -15.90 -14.01
C ASP A 193 11.07 -14.62 -13.19
N VAL A 194 10.27 -13.56 -13.38
CA VAL A 194 10.47 -12.30 -12.66
C VAL A 194 10.31 -12.54 -11.17
N LEU A 195 11.29 -12.08 -10.39
CA LEU A 195 11.28 -12.25 -8.94
C LEU A 195 10.28 -11.30 -8.28
N VAL A 196 9.54 -11.84 -7.33
CA VAL A 196 8.54 -11.16 -6.51
C VAL A 196 8.88 -11.38 -5.05
N HIS A 197 8.69 -10.34 -4.23
CA HIS A 197 8.87 -10.47 -2.80
C HIS A 197 7.71 -9.84 -2.04
N ARG A 198 7.50 -10.29 -0.81
CA ARG A 198 6.58 -9.66 0.11
C ARG A 198 7.18 -8.37 0.64
N ILE A 199 6.39 -7.31 0.65
CA ILE A 199 6.74 -6.03 1.27
C ILE A 199 5.88 -5.76 2.50
N VAL A 200 6.39 -4.93 3.39
CA VAL A 200 5.66 -4.39 4.55
C VAL A 200 5.63 -2.89 4.41
N PHE A 201 4.46 -2.30 4.53
CA PHE A 201 4.33 -0.85 4.46
C PHE A 201 5.10 -0.16 5.59
N SER A 202 5.77 0.93 5.25
CA SER A 202 6.56 1.74 6.17
C SER A 202 6.58 3.19 5.70
N GLU A 203 6.04 4.10 6.51
CA GLU A 203 6.16 5.53 6.25
C GLU A 203 7.62 5.99 6.32
N LYS A 204 8.37 5.45 7.30
CA LYS A 204 9.78 5.79 7.49
C LYS A 204 10.65 5.43 6.29
N ASP A 205 10.41 4.28 5.69
CA ASP A 205 11.20 3.76 4.57
C ASP A 205 10.55 4.08 3.21
N ARG A 206 9.45 4.84 3.20
CA ARG A 206 8.66 5.22 2.01
C ARG A 206 8.17 4.03 1.19
N ILE A 207 7.77 2.96 1.88
CA ILE A 207 7.23 1.77 1.23
C ILE A 207 5.70 1.80 1.33
N GLY A 208 5.03 2.08 0.22
CA GLY A 208 3.56 2.10 0.11
C GLY A 208 2.86 3.21 0.88
N ILE A 209 3.58 4.06 1.60
CA ILE A 209 3.08 5.23 2.32
C ILE A 209 4.04 6.39 2.07
N GLY A 210 3.58 7.40 1.32
CA GLY A 210 4.27 8.67 1.16
C GLY A 210 3.64 9.75 2.06
N THR A 211 4.45 10.67 2.55
CA THR A 211 3.99 11.82 3.31
C THR A 211 4.71 13.06 2.81
N PHE A 212 3.96 13.94 2.17
CA PHE A 212 4.46 15.20 1.68
C PHE A 212 3.97 16.35 2.56
N ALA A 213 4.89 17.12 3.10
CA ALA A 213 4.61 18.33 3.86
C ALA A 213 5.42 19.49 3.23
N PRO A 214 4.81 20.34 2.39
CA PRO A 214 5.52 21.43 1.73
C PRO A 214 6.09 22.40 2.77
N SER A 215 7.38 22.70 2.67
CA SER A 215 8.06 23.66 3.53
C SER A 215 7.67 25.11 3.21
N ASP A 216 7.39 25.39 1.94
CA ASP A 216 6.88 26.68 1.46
C ASP A 216 5.70 26.47 0.49
N PRO A 217 4.50 27.00 0.80
CA PRO A 217 3.34 26.91 -0.09
C PRO A 217 3.52 27.56 -1.46
N LYS A 218 4.50 28.45 -1.62
CA LYS A 218 4.75 29.20 -2.83
C LYS A 218 5.86 28.61 -3.72
N SER A 219 6.71 27.75 -3.18
CA SER A 219 7.84 27.13 -3.87
C SER A 219 7.73 25.61 -3.79
N GLN A 220 6.76 25.04 -4.50
CA GLN A 220 6.61 23.58 -4.58
C GLN A 220 7.41 23.07 -5.78
N ASP A 221 8.45 22.28 -5.51
CA ASP A 221 9.15 21.56 -6.55
C ASP A 221 8.40 20.24 -6.83
N ILE A 222 7.96 20.08 -8.07
CA ILE A 222 7.26 18.89 -8.51
C ILE A 222 8.13 17.62 -8.38
N THR A 223 9.45 17.78 -8.40
CA THR A 223 10.40 16.67 -8.26
C THR A 223 10.31 15.99 -6.90
N GLU A 224 9.90 16.71 -5.84
CA GLU A 224 9.63 16.11 -4.52
C GLU A 224 8.47 15.10 -4.56
N LEU A 225 7.55 15.25 -5.49
CA LEU A 225 6.40 14.35 -5.66
C LEU A 225 6.66 13.25 -6.68
N THR A 226 7.36 13.56 -7.77
CA THR A 226 7.49 12.65 -8.92
C THR A 226 8.87 12.00 -9.04
N GLY A 227 9.88 12.50 -8.31
CA GLY A 227 11.26 12.12 -8.50
C GLY A 227 11.98 12.98 -9.56
N SER A 228 13.24 12.68 -9.81
CA SER A 228 14.14 13.50 -10.63
C SER A 228 15.05 12.68 -11.52
N ILE A 229 15.65 13.34 -12.51
CA ILE A 229 16.68 12.73 -13.38
C ILE A 229 18.01 12.70 -12.63
N ASP A 230 18.68 11.54 -12.62
CA ASP A 230 20.02 11.37 -12.08
C ASP A 230 21.09 11.70 -13.12
N LEU A 231 21.62 12.91 -13.02
CA LEU A 231 22.67 13.39 -13.94
C LEU A 231 23.95 12.54 -13.87
N SER A 232 24.23 11.89 -12.74
CA SER A 232 25.40 11.02 -12.60
C SER A 232 25.24 9.74 -13.43
N THR A 233 24.04 9.17 -13.42
CA THR A 233 23.71 7.95 -14.18
C THR A 233 23.64 8.22 -15.69
N ILE A 234 23.27 9.43 -16.13
CA ILE A 234 23.30 9.79 -17.56
C ILE A 234 24.70 9.64 -18.14
N GLY A 235 25.73 9.97 -17.38
CA GLY A 235 27.14 9.80 -17.81
C GLY A 235 27.49 8.34 -18.12
N GLU A 236 26.83 7.38 -17.51
CA GLU A 236 27.05 5.94 -17.70
C GLU A 236 26.15 5.35 -18.80
N VAL A 237 24.89 5.76 -18.86
CA VAL A 237 23.88 5.21 -19.80
C VAL A 237 23.78 5.99 -21.11
N GLY A 238 24.25 7.24 -21.15
CA GLY A 238 24.45 8.02 -22.37
C GLY A 238 23.21 8.80 -22.87
N VAL A 239 22.00 8.53 -22.34
CA VAL A 239 20.75 9.21 -22.75
C VAL A 239 19.82 9.47 -21.58
N GLU A 240 19.21 10.66 -21.54
CA GLU A 240 18.25 11.06 -20.50
C GLU A 240 16.96 10.23 -20.50
N SER A 241 16.57 9.68 -21.64
CA SER A 241 15.36 8.87 -21.78
C SER A 241 15.53 7.42 -21.29
N ASP A 242 16.72 7.03 -20.85
CA ASP A 242 16.94 5.71 -20.29
C ASP A 242 16.25 5.59 -18.91
N PRO A 243 15.41 4.56 -18.69
CA PRO A 243 14.73 4.37 -17.42
C PRO A 243 15.66 4.32 -16.19
N ARG A 244 16.91 3.92 -16.38
CA ARG A 244 17.93 3.87 -15.34
C ARG A 244 18.43 5.23 -14.88
N ALA A 245 18.25 6.26 -15.74
CA ALA A 245 18.63 7.64 -15.42
C ALA A 245 17.59 8.37 -14.56
N TYR A 246 16.45 7.77 -14.25
CA TYR A 246 15.39 8.38 -13.45
C TYR A 246 15.38 7.83 -12.03
N ARG A 247 15.39 8.72 -11.04
CA ARG A 247 15.19 8.40 -9.63
C ARG A 247 13.71 8.46 -9.29
N PHE A 248 13.15 7.33 -8.88
CA PHE A 248 11.77 7.22 -8.42
C PHE A 248 11.68 7.50 -6.90
N ASP A 249 12.29 8.60 -6.45
CA ASP A 249 12.38 8.99 -5.04
C ASP A 249 11.34 10.04 -4.62
N GLY A 250 10.35 10.30 -5.47
CA GLY A 250 9.22 11.17 -5.15
C GLY A 250 8.18 10.50 -4.25
N GLU A 251 7.44 11.31 -3.49
CA GLU A 251 6.42 10.81 -2.53
C GLU A 251 5.21 10.14 -3.19
N LEU A 252 5.03 10.24 -4.51
CA LEU A 252 3.96 9.59 -5.29
C LEU A 252 4.40 8.29 -5.97
N ASN A 253 5.68 7.93 -5.84
CA ASN A 253 6.24 6.72 -6.47
C ASN A 253 6.19 5.51 -5.56
#